data_2dc13cd871a8c907bb534277285400ce
#
_entry.id   2dc13cd871a8c907bb534277285400ce
#
_cell.length_a   1.000
_cell.length_b   1.000
_cell.length_c   1.000
_cell.angle_alpha   90.00
_cell.angle_beta   90.00
_cell.angle_gamma   90.00
#
_symmetry.space_group_name_H-M   'P 1'
#
loop_
_entity.id
_entity.type
_entity.pdbx_description
1 polymer ?
#
loop_
_entity_poly.entity_id
_entity_poly.type
_entity_poly.pdbx_seq_one_letter_code
_entity_poly.pdbx_strand_id
1 'polypeptide(L)'
;MEMEDKYKNVVLGCQNCKNDFTIESEDFAFYEKIKVPPPTFCPECSHQRRFAWRNTHALYHRPDSISGKNVISIYHPDTKMHKVDQKYWWSDEWDPLDYGKEFDFSRNFFEQWKELRDTIPFQSLSNSKAVNSDYCNVAEESSDCYLISASWKNERVMYSDSIVKIKDSLDLYVVEDSEFCYECTYCKESYQLFYSQECVACTDSYFLYDCKGCINCFMSSGLRNKSYVFENI
;
A
#
# COMPACT_ATOMS: atom_id res chain seq x y z
N MET A 1 21.10 -26.39 -24.33
CA MET A 1 22.43 -25.84 -24.63
C MET A 1 22.23 -24.85 -25.77
N GLU A 2 22.53 -23.57 -25.63
CA GLU A 2 22.43 -22.47 -26.62
C GLU A 2 21.44 -21.33 -26.30
N MET A 3 21.17 -21.01 -25.03
CA MET A 3 20.65 -19.70 -24.67
C MET A 3 21.59 -18.90 -23.78
N GLU A 4 22.72 -19.43 -23.36
CA GLU A 4 23.61 -18.81 -22.37
C GLU A 4 24.63 -17.80 -22.94
N ASP A 5 24.72 -17.60 -24.24
CA ASP A 5 25.81 -16.81 -24.82
C ASP A 5 25.35 -15.55 -25.58
N LYS A 6 24.03 -15.21 -25.56
CA LYS A 6 23.51 -14.06 -26.34
C LYS A 6 23.79 -12.73 -25.67
N TYR A 7 23.83 -12.67 -24.35
CA TYR A 7 24.04 -11.45 -23.59
C TYR A 7 25.20 -11.60 -22.62
N LYS A 8 25.96 -10.52 -22.44
CA LYS A 8 26.97 -10.39 -21.39
C LYS A 8 26.44 -9.45 -20.32
N ASN A 9 26.96 -9.59 -19.11
CA ASN A 9 26.73 -8.62 -18.05
C ASN A 9 27.18 -7.24 -18.49
N VAL A 10 26.35 -6.23 -18.27
CA VAL A 10 26.64 -4.85 -18.66
C VAL A 10 26.62 -3.96 -17.42
N VAL A 11 27.69 -3.22 -17.21
CA VAL A 11 27.76 -2.20 -16.15
C VAL A 11 27.35 -0.86 -16.73
N LEU A 12 26.37 -0.22 -16.08
CA LEU A 12 25.83 1.10 -16.46
C LEU A 12 25.87 2.05 -15.28
N GLY A 13 26.12 3.33 -15.54
CA GLY A 13 25.94 4.40 -14.56
C GLY A 13 24.45 4.72 -14.38
N CYS A 14 23.95 4.69 -13.16
CA CYS A 14 22.57 5.06 -12.85
C CYS A 14 22.24 6.49 -13.26
N GLN A 15 21.14 6.68 -13.96
CA GLN A 15 20.69 8.01 -14.43
C GLN A 15 20.47 8.99 -13.26
N ASN A 16 20.06 8.51 -12.07
CA ASN A 16 19.78 9.33 -10.90
C ASN A 16 21.00 9.51 -9.98
N CYS A 17 21.45 8.45 -9.30
CA CYS A 17 22.51 8.53 -8.30
C CYS A 17 23.94 8.52 -8.87
N LYS A 18 24.11 8.24 -10.15
CA LYS A 18 25.38 8.12 -10.87
C LYS A 18 26.26 6.93 -10.47
N ASN A 19 25.86 6.14 -9.49
CA ASN A 19 26.57 4.92 -9.12
C ASN A 19 26.43 3.85 -10.21
N ASP A 20 27.46 3.05 -10.38
CA ASP A 20 27.42 1.94 -11.28
C ASP A 20 26.51 0.81 -10.78
N PHE A 21 25.85 0.14 -11.70
CA PHE A 21 25.08 -1.07 -11.42
C PHE A 21 25.17 -2.04 -12.59
N THR A 22 25.05 -3.32 -12.31
CA THR A 22 25.15 -4.37 -13.30
C THR A 22 23.76 -4.83 -13.74
N ILE A 23 23.58 -5.02 -15.04
CA ILE A 23 22.46 -5.78 -15.59
C ILE A 23 23.02 -7.14 -15.97
N GLU A 24 22.49 -8.19 -15.39
CA GLU A 24 22.94 -9.56 -15.63
C GLU A 24 22.46 -10.06 -17.00
N SER A 25 23.17 -11.04 -17.55
CA SER A 25 22.86 -11.58 -18.88
C SER A 25 21.44 -12.13 -18.98
N GLU A 26 20.95 -12.74 -17.92
CA GLU A 26 19.61 -13.32 -17.82
C GLU A 26 18.49 -12.27 -17.86
N ASP A 27 18.75 -11.08 -17.29
CA ASP A 27 17.79 -9.97 -17.28
C ASP A 27 17.46 -9.47 -18.68
N PHE A 28 18.44 -9.48 -19.60
CA PHE A 28 18.22 -9.06 -20.98
C PHE A 28 17.21 -9.95 -21.71
N ALA A 29 17.23 -11.24 -21.48
CA ALA A 29 16.26 -12.16 -22.06
C ALA A 29 14.83 -11.85 -21.60
N PHE A 30 14.68 -11.42 -20.35
CA PHE A 30 13.38 -11.00 -19.81
C PHE A 30 12.91 -9.66 -20.43
N TYR A 31 13.78 -8.64 -20.53
CA TYR A 31 13.43 -7.36 -21.17
C TYR A 31 13.04 -7.55 -22.64
N GLU A 32 13.75 -8.40 -23.37
CA GLU A 32 13.40 -8.74 -24.75
C GLU A 32 12.03 -9.44 -24.83
N LYS A 33 11.76 -10.39 -23.95
CA LYS A 33 10.49 -11.11 -23.86
C LYS A 33 9.28 -10.19 -23.67
N ILE A 34 9.41 -9.17 -22.79
CA ILE A 34 8.34 -8.21 -22.51
C ILE A 34 8.41 -6.97 -23.40
N LYS A 35 9.37 -6.91 -24.33
CA LYS A 35 9.57 -5.82 -25.31
C LYS A 35 9.77 -4.44 -24.66
N VAL A 36 10.56 -4.37 -23.60
CA VAL A 36 10.95 -3.12 -22.96
C VAL A 36 12.46 -2.91 -23.01
N PRO A 37 12.95 -1.66 -23.04
CA PRO A 37 14.39 -1.40 -22.98
C PRO A 37 14.94 -1.74 -21.59
N PRO A 38 16.24 -2.06 -21.49
CA PRO A 38 16.92 -2.22 -20.21
C PRO A 38 16.80 -0.95 -19.34
N PRO A 39 16.84 -1.09 -18.00
CA PRO A 39 16.69 0.04 -17.08
C PRO A 39 17.89 1.01 -17.16
N THR A 40 17.61 2.30 -16.97
CA THR A 40 18.61 3.36 -16.83
C THR A 40 18.82 3.80 -15.39
N PHE A 41 18.04 3.25 -14.47
CA PHE A 41 18.13 3.46 -13.03
C PHE A 41 18.58 2.18 -12.35
N CYS A 42 19.46 2.30 -11.37
CA CYS A 42 19.80 1.16 -10.53
C CYS A 42 18.57 0.65 -9.76
N PRO A 43 18.58 -0.60 -9.25
CA PRO A 43 17.44 -1.19 -8.53
C PRO A 43 16.91 -0.31 -7.39
N GLU A 44 17.79 0.28 -6.58
CA GLU A 44 17.42 1.16 -5.46
C GLU A 44 16.70 2.43 -5.93
N CYS A 45 17.27 3.14 -6.91
CA CYS A 45 16.63 4.34 -7.46
C CYS A 45 15.31 4.03 -8.16
N SER A 46 15.21 2.89 -8.83
CA SER A 46 13.99 2.41 -9.44
C SER A 46 12.93 2.08 -8.37
N HIS A 47 13.34 1.48 -7.25
CA HIS A 47 12.49 1.22 -6.10
C HIS A 47 11.98 2.53 -5.47
N GLN A 48 12.88 3.47 -5.16
CA GLN A 48 12.53 4.79 -4.62
C GLN A 48 11.52 5.53 -5.50
N ARG A 49 11.68 5.49 -6.83
CA ARG A 49 10.72 6.10 -7.76
C ARG A 49 9.32 5.51 -7.64
N ARG A 50 9.18 4.19 -7.48
CA ARG A 50 7.88 3.56 -7.28
C ARG A 50 7.23 3.97 -5.97
N PHE A 51 8.02 4.11 -4.90
CA PHE A 51 7.53 4.58 -3.60
C PHE A 51 7.08 6.04 -3.60
N ALA A 52 7.62 6.89 -4.46
CA ALA A 52 7.21 8.29 -4.57
C ALA A 52 5.73 8.47 -4.98
N TRP A 53 5.09 7.44 -5.52
CA TRP A 53 3.67 7.45 -5.88
C TRP A 53 2.74 6.98 -4.75
N ARG A 54 3.32 6.52 -3.64
CA ARG A 54 2.54 5.98 -2.53
C ARG A 54 2.43 6.99 -1.39
N ASN A 55 1.21 7.40 -1.10
CA ASN A 55 0.86 8.06 0.15
C ASN A 55 -0.36 7.37 0.73
N THR A 56 -0.19 6.64 1.84
CA THR A 56 -1.29 5.95 2.52
C THR A 56 -1.66 6.62 3.84
N HIS A 57 -0.76 7.38 4.47
CA HIS A 57 -0.92 7.88 5.83
C HIS A 57 -1.13 9.38 5.96
N ALA A 58 -0.52 10.21 5.09
CA ALA A 58 -0.67 11.65 5.23
C ALA A 58 -2.02 12.10 4.68
N LEU A 59 -2.86 12.64 5.55
CA LEU A 59 -4.17 13.17 5.23
C LEU A 59 -4.18 14.68 5.39
N TYR A 60 -4.85 15.36 4.47
CA TYR A 60 -4.97 16.82 4.41
C TYR A 60 -6.42 17.23 4.27
N HIS A 61 -6.77 18.38 4.84
CA HIS A 61 -8.00 19.07 4.50
C HIS A 61 -7.76 19.97 3.29
N ARG A 62 -8.61 19.87 2.28
CA ARG A 62 -8.56 20.73 1.11
C ARG A 62 -9.94 20.93 0.49
N PRO A 63 -10.17 22.02 -0.26
CA PRO A 63 -11.42 22.19 -0.97
C PRO A 63 -11.55 21.17 -2.11
N ASP A 64 -12.72 20.58 -2.21
CA ASP A 64 -13.16 19.81 -3.38
C ASP A 64 -13.25 20.72 -4.60
N SER A 65 -12.73 20.26 -5.74
CA SER A 65 -12.61 21.08 -6.95
C SER A 65 -13.95 21.39 -7.65
N ILE A 66 -15.01 20.65 -7.33
CA ILE A 66 -16.36 20.84 -7.90
C ILE A 66 -17.26 21.58 -6.93
N SER A 67 -17.40 21.08 -5.71
CA SER A 67 -18.32 21.62 -4.73
C SER A 67 -17.75 22.77 -3.88
N GLY A 68 -16.43 22.93 -3.83
CA GLY A 68 -15.72 23.85 -2.95
C GLY A 68 -15.78 23.50 -1.47
N LYS A 69 -16.45 22.40 -1.08
CA LYS A 69 -16.52 21.95 0.31
C LYS A 69 -15.19 21.33 0.74
N ASN A 70 -14.88 21.46 2.03
CA ASN A 70 -13.69 20.82 2.59
C ASN A 70 -13.83 19.30 2.59
N VAL A 71 -12.86 18.61 2.01
CA VAL A 71 -12.77 17.14 1.98
C VAL A 71 -11.41 16.68 2.51
N ILE A 72 -11.36 15.45 2.99
CA ILE A 72 -10.12 14.80 3.38
C ILE A 72 -9.47 14.19 2.13
N SER A 73 -8.16 14.36 1.99
CA SER A 73 -7.42 13.95 0.81
C SER A 73 -6.00 13.52 1.14
N ILE A 74 -5.49 12.55 0.40
CA ILE A 74 -4.07 12.17 0.42
C ILE A 74 -3.17 13.14 -0.34
N TYR A 75 -3.74 14.11 -1.01
CA TYR A 75 -2.98 15.06 -1.82
C TYR A 75 -2.78 16.38 -1.09
N HIS A 76 -1.54 16.83 -1.04
CA HIS A 76 -1.18 18.11 -0.43
C HIS A 76 -2.03 19.26 -1.02
N PRO A 77 -2.47 20.25 -0.23
CA PRO A 77 -3.29 21.37 -0.71
C PRO A 77 -2.71 22.11 -1.92
N ASP A 78 -1.39 22.25 -2.00
CA ASP A 78 -0.71 22.94 -3.11
C ASP A 78 -0.69 22.14 -4.43
N THR A 79 -1.19 20.92 -4.43
CA THR A 79 -1.26 20.11 -5.66
C THR A 79 -2.28 20.70 -6.62
N LYS A 80 -1.87 21.00 -7.84
CA LYS A 80 -2.72 21.66 -8.86
C LYS A 80 -3.81 20.77 -9.46
N MET A 81 -3.73 19.48 -9.24
CA MET A 81 -4.70 18.50 -9.78
C MET A 81 -6.09 18.70 -9.19
N HIS A 82 -7.12 18.47 -10.00
CA HIS A 82 -8.52 18.53 -9.56
C HIS A 82 -8.86 17.35 -8.66
N LYS A 83 -9.08 17.61 -7.38
CA LYS A 83 -9.44 16.60 -6.39
C LYS A 83 -10.90 16.72 -6.03
N VAL A 84 -11.59 15.60 -6.09
CA VAL A 84 -13.03 15.53 -5.87
C VAL A 84 -13.38 14.54 -4.78
N ASP A 85 -14.50 14.76 -4.13
CA ASP A 85 -15.08 13.82 -3.17
C ASP A 85 -15.31 12.46 -3.82
N GLN A 86 -15.16 11.39 -3.05
CA GLN A 86 -15.34 10.03 -3.56
C GLN A 86 -16.76 9.77 -4.09
N LYS A 87 -17.79 10.40 -3.53
CA LYS A 87 -19.17 10.25 -4.00
C LYS A 87 -19.32 10.81 -5.41
N TYR A 88 -18.73 11.97 -5.68
CA TYR A 88 -18.68 12.53 -7.03
C TYR A 88 -17.87 11.64 -7.98
N TRP A 89 -16.70 11.18 -7.56
CA TRP A 89 -15.84 10.31 -8.37
C TRP A 89 -16.55 9.03 -8.84
N TRP A 90 -17.37 8.43 -8.00
CA TRP A 90 -18.12 7.20 -8.30
C TRP A 90 -19.53 7.44 -8.83
N SER A 91 -19.92 8.71 -9.05
CA SER A 91 -21.23 9.05 -9.64
C SER A 91 -21.19 9.08 -11.15
N ASP A 92 -22.37 9.11 -11.77
CA ASP A 92 -22.56 9.32 -13.21
C ASP A 92 -22.60 10.83 -13.60
N GLU A 93 -22.16 11.74 -12.69
CA GLU A 93 -22.16 13.19 -12.92
C GLU A 93 -21.00 13.67 -13.80
N TRP A 94 -20.07 12.81 -14.15
CA TRP A 94 -18.95 13.11 -15.04
C TRP A 94 -18.55 11.91 -15.89
N ASP A 95 -17.99 12.17 -17.08
CA ASP A 95 -17.44 11.15 -17.96
C ASP A 95 -15.97 11.47 -18.26
N PRO A 96 -15.02 10.55 -18.03
CA PRO A 96 -13.61 10.75 -18.37
C PRO A 96 -13.38 11.02 -19.86
N LEU A 97 -14.28 10.60 -20.74
CA LEU A 97 -14.19 10.87 -22.18
C LEU A 97 -14.40 12.35 -22.53
N ASP A 98 -15.10 13.11 -21.70
CA ASP A 98 -15.28 14.57 -21.90
C ASP A 98 -13.97 15.36 -21.77
N TYR A 99 -12.94 14.74 -21.19
CA TYR A 99 -11.59 15.31 -21.02
C TYR A 99 -10.61 14.89 -22.12
N GLY A 100 -11.08 14.14 -23.11
CA GLY A 100 -10.28 13.70 -24.24
C GLY A 100 -9.65 14.89 -25.00
N LYS A 101 -8.40 14.73 -25.42
CA LYS A 101 -7.66 15.74 -26.21
C LYS A 101 -7.03 15.07 -27.42
N GLU A 102 -7.02 15.80 -28.54
CA GLU A 102 -6.23 15.40 -29.71
C GLU A 102 -4.73 15.37 -29.36
N PHE A 103 -4.06 14.30 -29.79
CA PHE A 103 -2.63 14.16 -29.57
C PHE A 103 -1.83 14.93 -30.62
N ASP A 104 -0.96 15.82 -30.19
CA ASP A 104 -0.06 16.59 -31.06
C ASP A 104 1.30 15.86 -31.19
N PHE A 105 1.55 15.26 -32.35
CA PHE A 105 2.80 14.55 -32.62
C PHE A 105 4.02 15.45 -32.70
N SER A 106 3.88 16.77 -32.73
CA SER A 106 4.97 17.72 -32.69
C SER A 106 5.46 18.09 -31.29
N ARG A 107 4.68 17.72 -30.25
CA ARG A 107 4.95 18.01 -28.84
C ARG A 107 5.43 16.79 -28.07
N ASN A 108 6.12 17.04 -26.94
CA ASN A 108 6.56 15.97 -26.06
C ASN A 108 5.37 15.22 -25.46
N PHE A 109 5.44 13.88 -25.47
CA PHE A 109 4.40 13.01 -24.92
C PHE A 109 4.10 13.28 -23.43
N PHE A 110 5.15 13.37 -22.59
CA PHE A 110 4.98 13.53 -21.15
C PHE A 110 4.40 14.89 -20.74
N GLU A 111 4.63 15.93 -21.53
CA GLU A 111 3.99 17.23 -21.32
C GLU A 111 2.49 17.15 -21.57
N GLN A 112 2.07 16.56 -22.67
CA GLN A 112 0.66 16.38 -23.02
C GLN A 112 -0.05 15.45 -22.04
N TRP A 113 0.61 14.36 -21.64
CA TRP A 113 0.06 13.46 -20.63
C TRP A 113 -0.09 14.16 -19.27
N LYS A 114 0.86 15.00 -18.88
CA LYS A 114 0.73 15.79 -17.64
C LYS A 114 -0.43 16.79 -17.73
N GLU A 115 -0.59 17.47 -18.85
CA GLU A 115 -1.73 18.38 -19.06
C GLU A 115 -3.07 17.67 -18.96
N LEU A 116 -3.20 16.50 -19.58
CA LEU A 116 -4.40 15.68 -19.48
C LEU A 116 -4.66 15.27 -18.02
N ARG A 117 -3.65 14.71 -17.36
CA ARG A 117 -3.74 14.30 -15.96
C ARG A 117 -4.15 15.45 -15.03
N ASP A 118 -3.61 16.64 -15.24
CA ASP A 118 -3.87 17.80 -14.38
C ASP A 118 -5.29 18.38 -14.61
N THR A 119 -5.98 18.01 -15.68
CA THR A 119 -7.35 18.45 -15.99
C THR A 119 -8.45 17.47 -15.60
N ILE A 120 -8.14 16.18 -15.47
CA ILE A 120 -9.11 15.15 -15.09
C ILE A 120 -9.36 15.20 -13.57
N PRO A 121 -10.59 15.00 -13.11
CA PRO A 121 -10.88 14.79 -11.69
C PRO A 121 -10.13 13.58 -11.12
N PHE A 122 -9.70 13.67 -9.87
CA PHE A 122 -9.11 12.57 -9.11
C PHE A 122 -9.81 12.44 -7.77
N GLN A 123 -10.08 11.22 -7.36
CA GLN A 123 -10.65 10.98 -6.03
C GLN A 123 -9.70 11.46 -4.93
N SER A 124 -10.26 12.06 -3.90
CA SER A 124 -9.50 12.60 -2.75
C SER A 124 -8.86 11.49 -1.90
N LEU A 125 -9.57 10.38 -1.73
CA LEU A 125 -9.16 9.15 -1.05
C LEU A 125 -9.46 7.95 -1.94
N SER A 126 -8.83 6.82 -1.70
CA SER A 126 -9.06 5.57 -2.45
C SER A 126 -9.76 4.54 -1.55
N ASN A 127 -11.03 4.76 -1.24
CA ASN A 127 -11.84 3.80 -0.48
C ASN A 127 -12.95 3.22 -1.35
N SER A 128 -13.36 2.01 -1.07
CA SER A 128 -14.48 1.34 -1.75
C SER A 128 -15.35 0.62 -0.72
N LYS A 129 -16.67 0.83 -0.76
CA LYS A 129 -17.64 0.23 0.18
C LYS A 129 -17.26 0.42 1.65
N ALA A 130 -16.66 1.56 1.99
CA ALA A 130 -16.34 1.91 3.35
C ALA A 130 -17.53 2.65 4.00
N VAL A 131 -17.89 2.24 5.22
CA VAL A 131 -19.00 2.81 5.98
C VAL A 131 -18.47 3.36 7.30
N ASN A 132 -18.86 4.59 7.67
CA ASN A 132 -18.40 5.27 8.89
C ASN A 132 -16.87 5.26 9.06
N SER A 133 -16.12 5.48 7.96
CA SER A 133 -14.67 5.31 7.91
C SER A 133 -13.99 6.46 7.15
N ASP A 134 -14.37 7.70 7.48
CA ASP A 134 -14.05 8.90 6.69
C ASP A 134 -12.55 9.25 6.67
N TYR A 135 -11.79 8.87 7.69
CA TYR A 135 -10.34 9.13 7.81
C TYR A 135 -9.48 7.94 7.38
N CYS A 136 -10.04 7.03 6.60
CA CYS A 136 -9.32 5.88 6.07
C CYS A 136 -8.90 6.10 4.63
N ASN A 137 -7.83 5.45 4.20
CA ASN A 137 -7.38 5.51 2.81
C ASN A 137 -6.90 4.13 2.33
N VAL A 138 -7.24 3.79 1.09
CA VAL A 138 -7.05 2.44 0.55
C VAL A 138 -7.72 1.41 1.47
N ALA A 139 -8.96 1.73 1.89
CA ALA A 139 -9.79 0.88 2.74
C ALA A 139 -10.97 0.35 1.93
N GLU A 140 -11.09 -0.96 1.82
CA GLU A 140 -12.15 -1.61 1.06
C GLU A 140 -13.00 -2.51 1.96
N GLU A 141 -14.32 -2.51 1.74
CA GLU A 141 -15.30 -3.31 2.48
C GLU A 141 -15.11 -3.22 4.01
N SER A 142 -14.83 -2.01 4.51
CA SER A 142 -14.54 -1.77 5.93
C SER A 142 -15.62 -0.91 6.58
N SER A 143 -15.91 -1.14 7.86
CA SER A 143 -16.93 -0.39 8.62
C SER A 143 -16.45 0.03 9.99
N ASP A 144 -16.89 1.24 10.42
CA ASP A 144 -16.61 1.80 11.73
C ASP A 144 -15.11 1.86 12.05
N CYS A 145 -14.29 2.17 11.03
CA CYS A 145 -12.84 2.21 11.14
C CYS A 145 -12.32 3.65 11.19
N TYR A 146 -11.17 3.85 11.86
CA TYR A 146 -10.56 5.15 11.99
C TYR A 146 -9.04 5.08 11.80
N LEU A 147 -8.50 5.92 10.90
CA LEU A 147 -7.08 5.97 10.57
C LEU A 147 -6.48 4.60 10.23
N ILE A 148 -7.17 3.84 9.38
CA ILE A 148 -6.61 2.63 8.78
C ILE A 148 -6.20 2.89 7.33
N SER A 149 -5.18 2.17 6.87
CA SER A 149 -4.71 2.24 5.49
C SER A 149 -4.30 0.89 4.91
N ALA A 150 -4.30 0.79 3.56
CA ALA A 150 -3.97 -0.43 2.85
C ALA A 150 -4.71 -1.67 3.42
N SER A 151 -6.05 -1.58 3.51
CA SER A 151 -6.84 -2.46 4.34
C SER A 151 -8.06 -3.03 3.62
N TRP A 152 -8.48 -4.24 4.00
CA TRP A 152 -9.62 -4.93 3.39
C TRP A 152 -10.44 -5.74 4.40
N LYS A 153 -11.78 -5.57 4.35
CA LYS A 153 -12.76 -6.31 5.18
C LYS A 153 -12.51 -6.18 6.68
N ASN A 154 -12.43 -4.95 7.17
CA ASN A 154 -12.21 -4.69 8.58
C ASN A 154 -13.45 -4.08 9.25
N GLU A 155 -13.63 -4.32 10.54
CA GLU A 155 -14.75 -3.84 11.32
C GLU A 155 -14.30 -3.36 12.72
N ARG A 156 -14.58 -2.10 13.06
CA ARG A 156 -14.19 -1.47 14.34
C ARG A 156 -12.67 -1.57 14.61
N VAL A 157 -11.88 -1.13 13.63
CA VAL A 157 -10.41 -1.13 13.72
C VAL A 157 -9.88 0.29 13.64
N MET A 158 -8.87 0.60 14.45
CA MET A 158 -8.25 1.92 14.49
C MET A 158 -6.72 1.85 14.40
N TYR A 159 -6.11 2.95 13.88
CA TYR A 159 -4.66 3.18 13.86
C TYR A 159 -3.85 2.02 13.30
N SER A 160 -4.28 1.44 12.19
CA SER A 160 -3.69 0.20 11.67
C SER A 160 -3.38 0.31 10.18
N ASP A 161 -2.36 -0.43 9.73
CA ASP A 161 -1.95 -0.47 8.32
C ASP A 161 -1.72 -1.90 7.82
N SER A 162 -2.01 -2.10 6.53
CA SER A 162 -1.79 -3.38 5.85
C SER A 162 -2.53 -4.55 6.53
N ILE A 163 -3.80 -4.35 6.81
CA ILE A 163 -4.63 -5.27 7.59
C ILE A 163 -5.76 -5.88 6.75
N VAL A 164 -6.05 -7.15 6.99
CA VAL A 164 -7.09 -7.90 6.25
C VAL A 164 -7.96 -8.72 7.20
N LYS A 165 -9.28 -8.53 7.11
CA LYS A 165 -10.28 -9.27 7.92
C LYS A 165 -10.02 -9.18 9.42
N ILE A 166 -9.88 -7.97 9.92
CA ILE A 166 -9.65 -7.69 11.33
C ILE A 166 -10.93 -7.16 11.98
N LYS A 167 -11.16 -7.53 13.23
CA LYS A 167 -12.26 -6.99 14.04
C LYS A 167 -11.80 -6.54 15.42
N ASP A 168 -12.50 -5.51 15.93
CA ASP A 168 -12.37 -5.04 17.31
C ASP A 168 -10.91 -4.89 17.79
N SER A 169 -10.07 -4.24 16.98
CA SER A 169 -8.63 -4.24 17.19
C SER A 169 -8.03 -2.85 16.91
N LEU A 170 -6.85 -2.58 17.44
CA LEU A 170 -6.15 -1.34 17.19
C LEU A 170 -4.63 -1.49 17.25
N ASP A 171 -3.91 -0.50 16.66
CA ASP A 171 -2.45 -0.42 16.61
C ASP A 171 -1.80 -1.67 15.98
N LEU A 172 -2.27 -2.03 14.77
CA LEU A 172 -1.80 -3.21 14.05
C LEU A 172 -0.99 -2.86 12.82
N TYR A 173 0.02 -3.66 12.52
CA TYR A 173 0.79 -3.58 11.29
C TYR A 173 0.99 -4.97 10.65
N VAL A 174 0.51 -5.16 9.41
CA VAL A 174 0.55 -6.43 8.66
C VAL A 174 -0.09 -7.58 9.46
N VAL A 175 -1.40 -7.46 9.71
CA VAL A 175 -2.15 -8.48 10.45
C VAL A 175 -3.33 -8.98 9.62
N GLU A 176 -3.57 -10.28 9.64
CA GLU A 176 -4.61 -10.94 8.84
C GLU A 176 -5.47 -11.90 9.69
N ASP A 177 -6.76 -12.00 9.33
CA ASP A 177 -7.73 -12.96 9.91
C ASP A 177 -7.69 -13.00 11.45
N SER A 178 -7.73 -11.84 12.13
CA SER A 178 -7.54 -11.75 13.58
C SER A 178 -8.59 -10.85 14.26
N GLU A 179 -8.84 -11.10 15.55
CA GLU A 179 -9.85 -10.38 16.31
C GLU A 179 -9.37 -10.11 17.75
N PHE A 180 -9.77 -8.96 18.33
CA PHE A 180 -9.37 -8.50 19.66
C PHE A 180 -7.85 -8.42 19.85
N CYS A 181 -7.14 -7.88 18.85
CA CYS A 181 -5.70 -7.74 18.89
C CYS A 181 -5.29 -6.29 19.17
N TYR A 182 -4.19 -6.12 19.91
CA TYR A 182 -3.63 -4.81 20.22
C TYR A 182 -2.09 -4.81 20.20
N GLU A 183 -1.48 -3.79 19.57
CA GLU A 183 -0.03 -3.67 19.44
C GLU A 183 0.62 -4.94 18.83
N CYS A 184 0.06 -5.40 17.71
CA CYS A 184 0.54 -6.61 17.04
C CYS A 184 1.13 -6.31 15.66
N THR A 185 2.22 -7.01 15.33
CA THR A 185 2.94 -6.85 14.08
C THR A 185 3.25 -8.20 13.43
N TYR A 186 2.96 -8.34 12.12
CA TYR A 186 3.14 -9.59 11.37
C TYR A 186 2.43 -10.81 11.98
N CYS A 187 1.18 -10.61 12.46
CA CYS A 187 0.40 -11.66 13.08
C CYS A 187 -0.74 -12.15 12.17
N LYS A 188 -1.13 -13.41 12.34
CA LYS A 188 -2.17 -14.02 11.53
C LYS A 188 -3.01 -15.03 12.32
N GLU A 189 -4.31 -15.13 11.96
CA GLU A 189 -5.24 -16.14 12.51
C GLU A 189 -5.25 -16.17 14.05
N SER A 190 -5.18 -14.98 14.68
CA SER A 190 -5.01 -14.85 16.11
C SER A 190 -6.23 -14.21 16.80
N TYR A 191 -6.46 -14.56 18.05
CA TYR A 191 -7.58 -14.07 18.85
C TYR A 191 -7.09 -13.65 20.25
N GLN A 192 -7.47 -12.46 20.72
CA GLN A 192 -7.03 -11.91 21.99
C GLN A 192 -5.50 -11.97 22.16
N LEU A 193 -4.80 -11.41 21.17
CA LEU A 193 -3.35 -11.36 21.16
C LEU A 193 -2.87 -9.92 21.38
N PHE A 194 -1.95 -9.72 22.33
CA PHE A 194 -1.50 -8.39 22.75
C PHE A 194 0.02 -8.29 22.77
N TYR A 195 0.55 -7.14 22.30
CA TYR A 195 1.98 -6.81 22.34
C TYR A 195 2.86 -7.92 21.73
N SER A 196 2.46 -8.44 20.58
CA SER A 196 3.08 -9.65 20.02
C SER A 196 3.51 -9.44 18.58
N GLN A 197 4.55 -10.18 18.19
CA GLN A 197 5.14 -10.07 16.85
C GLN A 197 5.40 -11.45 16.25
N GLU A 198 5.21 -11.54 14.90
CA GLU A 198 5.45 -12.76 14.11
C GLU A 198 4.70 -13.99 14.60
N CYS A 199 3.47 -13.80 15.10
CA CYS A 199 2.68 -14.85 15.69
C CYS A 199 1.59 -15.36 14.73
N VAL A 200 1.35 -16.68 14.74
CA VAL A 200 0.34 -17.32 13.90
C VAL A 200 -0.52 -18.27 14.75
N ALA A 201 -1.83 -18.19 14.61
CA ALA A 201 -2.80 -19.03 15.31
C ALA A 201 -2.59 -19.05 16.85
N CYS A 202 -2.31 -17.85 17.42
CA CYS A 202 -2.15 -17.71 18.86
C CYS A 202 -3.41 -17.11 19.50
N THR A 203 -3.78 -17.62 20.68
CA THR A 203 -5.01 -17.22 21.37
C THR A 203 -4.73 -16.90 22.85
N ASP A 204 -5.44 -15.90 23.40
CA ASP A 204 -5.37 -15.52 24.82
C ASP A 204 -3.93 -15.33 25.32
N SER A 205 -3.10 -14.62 24.55
CA SER A 205 -1.66 -14.59 24.79
C SER A 205 -1.09 -13.17 24.72
N TYR A 206 0.00 -12.96 25.45
CA TYR A 206 0.62 -11.63 25.61
C TYR A 206 2.14 -11.69 25.51
N PHE A 207 2.74 -10.67 24.88
CA PHE A 207 4.20 -10.52 24.77
C PHE A 207 4.88 -11.75 24.13
N LEU A 208 4.33 -12.20 22.99
CA LEU A 208 4.90 -13.32 22.25
C LEU A 208 5.77 -12.82 21.08
N TYR A 209 6.85 -13.55 20.83
CA TYR A 209 7.68 -13.36 19.64
C TYR A 209 7.91 -14.69 18.91
N ASP A 210 7.64 -14.72 17.57
CA ASP A 210 7.78 -15.92 16.72
C ASP A 210 7.13 -17.18 17.32
N CYS A 211 5.85 -17.06 17.73
CA CYS A 211 5.11 -18.18 18.31
C CYS A 211 4.02 -18.67 17.34
N LYS A 212 3.76 -19.99 17.31
CA LYS A 212 2.74 -20.59 16.44
C LYS A 212 1.89 -21.61 17.18
N GLY A 213 0.56 -21.50 17.04
CA GLY A 213 -0.40 -22.42 17.65
C GLY A 213 -0.36 -22.39 19.18
N CYS A 214 -0.17 -21.22 19.79
CA CYS A 214 0.00 -21.11 21.24
C CYS A 214 -1.28 -20.58 21.91
N ILE A 215 -1.58 -21.08 23.11
CA ILE A 215 -2.78 -20.70 23.86
C ILE A 215 -2.40 -20.39 25.31
N ASN A 216 -2.91 -19.29 25.86
CA ASN A 216 -2.63 -18.87 27.24
C ASN A 216 -1.13 -18.78 27.58
N CYS A 217 -0.33 -18.20 26.68
CA CYS A 217 1.08 -18.03 26.85
C CYS A 217 1.44 -16.57 27.15
N PHE A 218 2.51 -16.35 27.92
CA PHE A 218 2.93 -15.04 28.34
C PHE A 218 4.48 -14.90 28.33
N MET A 219 5.00 -13.75 27.86
CA MET A 219 6.44 -13.44 27.81
C MET A 219 7.29 -14.59 27.22
N SER A 220 6.93 -15.07 26.04
CA SER A 220 7.56 -16.28 25.48
C SER A 220 7.94 -16.10 24.02
N SER A 221 8.95 -16.82 23.57
CA SER A 221 9.49 -16.74 22.22
C SER A 221 9.76 -18.11 21.62
N GLY A 222 9.53 -18.23 20.29
CA GLY A 222 9.87 -19.43 19.55
C GLY A 222 9.01 -20.65 19.83
N LEU A 223 7.88 -20.49 20.51
CA LEU A 223 7.00 -21.61 20.88
C LEU A 223 6.25 -22.18 19.68
N ARG A 224 6.04 -23.50 19.70
CA ARG A 224 5.26 -24.20 18.69
C ARG A 224 4.26 -25.14 19.35
N ASN A 225 2.94 -24.87 19.14
CA ASN A 225 1.84 -25.69 19.66
C ASN A 225 1.93 -25.92 21.18
N LYS A 226 2.08 -24.84 21.93
CA LYS A 226 2.21 -24.88 23.41
C LYS A 226 1.07 -24.14 24.07
N SER A 227 0.77 -24.54 25.32
CA SER A 227 -0.25 -23.89 26.11
C SER A 227 0.23 -23.69 27.55
N TYR A 228 -0.22 -22.58 28.16
CA TYR A 228 0.08 -22.26 29.56
C TYR A 228 1.60 -22.14 29.84
N VAL A 229 2.32 -21.51 28.92
CA VAL A 229 3.77 -21.26 29.05
C VAL A 229 4.01 -19.84 29.52
N PHE A 230 4.85 -19.68 30.51
CA PHE A 230 5.37 -18.42 31.03
C PHE A 230 6.90 -18.41 30.96
N GLU A 231 7.47 -17.37 30.34
CA GLU A 231 8.93 -17.22 30.15
C GLU A 231 9.61 -18.48 29.56
N ASN A 232 8.95 -19.14 28.60
CA ASN A 232 9.37 -20.40 27.98
C ASN A 232 9.48 -21.62 28.94
N ILE A 233 8.84 -21.57 30.09
CA ILE A 233 8.82 -22.65 31.11
C ILE A 233 7.44 -23.30 31.17
#